data_d3d4aef3891d6c2843e76f0e41524d1a
#
_entry.id   d3d4aef3891d6c2843e76f0e41524d1a
#
_cell.length_a   1.000
_cell.length_b   1.000
_cell.length_c   1.000
_cell.angle_alpha   90.00
_cell.angle_beta   90.00
_cell.angle_gamma   90.00
#
_symmetry.space_group_name_H-M   'P 1'
#
loop_
_entity.id
_entity.type
_entity.pdbx_description
1 polymer ?
#
loop_
_entity_poly.entity_id
_entity_poly.type
_entity_poly.pdbx_seq_one_letter_code
_entity_poly.pdbx_strand_id
1 'polypeptide(L)'
;MSNILIIKHGSLGDIVQISGALQDIRNQFKDSKIFVLTTFKFKNLFEGCPFIDEVIVDKRLPRWNFFYLLKLIKNIRSFNFDICFDLQNSSRTNFYRKNFKIKNWSSSLTVLQKNETKNNLIRKVL
;
A
#
# COMPACT_ATOMS: atom_id res chain seq x y z
N MET A 1 3.22 -1.11 -19.14
CA MET A 1 3.40 -0.34 -17.90
C MET A 1 2.56 -0.96 -16.80
N SER A 2 3.16 -1.29 -15.67
CA SER A 2 2.46 -1.93 -14.57
C SER A 2 1.91 -0.91 -13.58
N ASN A 3 0.89 -1.31 -12.83
CA ASN A 3 0.33 -0.51 -11.75
C ASN A 3 0.68 -1.17 -10.43
N ILE A 4 1.11 -0.38 -9.48
CA ILE A 4 1.54 -0.84 -8.16
C ILE A 4 0.71 -0.13 -7.10
N LEU A 5 0.22 -0.88 -6.13
CA LEU A 5 -0.53 -0.35 -5.00
C LEU A 5 0.30 -0.46 -3.73
N ILE A 6 0.37 0.63 -2.99
CA ILE A 6 0.97 0.66 -1.65
C ILE A 6 -0.14 0.99 -0.67
N ILE A 7 -0.24 0.23 0.42
CA ILE A 7 -1.25 0.48 1.46
C ILE A 7 -0.56 0.98 2.72
N LYS A 8 -0.91 2.18 3.13
CA LYS A 8 -0.43 2.76 4.41
C LYS A 8 -1.47 3.76 4.93
N HIS A 9 -2.23 3.36 5.93
CA HIS A 9 -3.30 4.20 6.49
C HIS A 9 -2.82 5.23 7.52
N GLY A 10 -1.71 5.02 8.16
CA GLY A 10 -1.17 5.94 9.17
C GLY A 10 -0.49 5.11 10.23
N SER A 11 0.13 5.61 11.27
CA SER A 11 0.18 6.97 11.79
C SER A 11 1.26 7.84 11.15
N LEU A 12 1.36 9.11 11.59
CA LEU A 12 2.34 10.04 11.03
C LEU A 12 3.78 9.55 11.21
N GLY A 13 4.12 9.05 12.39
CA GLY A 13 5.46 8.53 12.64
C GLY A 13 5.80 7.36 11.73
N ASP A 14 4.85 6.44 11.54
CA ASP A 14 5.03 5.29 10.65
C ASP A 14 5.19 5.73 9.20
N ILE A 15 4.45 6.74 8.78
CA ILE A 15 4.54 7.25 7.41
C ILE A 15 5.91 7.86 7.13
N VAL A 16 6.44 8.61 8.08
CA VAL A 16 7.78 9.17 7.94
C VAL A 16 8.82 8.06 7.83
N GLN A 17 8.66 6.98 8.61
CA GLN A 17 9.60 5.86 8.60
C GLN A 17 9.61 5.09 7.28
N ILE A 18 8.52 5.08 6.53
CA ILE A 18 8.45 4.31 5.28
C ILE A 18 9.01 5.06 4.08
N SER A 19 9.48 6.28 4.24
CA SER A 19 9.98 7.07 3.10
C SER A 19 11.10 6.35 2.33
N GLY A 20 11.98 5.65 3.04
CA GLY A 20 13.03 4.85 2.40
C GLY A 20 12.46 3.71 1.58
N ALA A 21 11.43 3.04 2.10
CA ALA A 21 10.77 1.96 1.36
C ALA A 21 10.08 2.49 0.10
N LEU A 22 9.45 3.66 0.18
CA LEU A 22 8.82 4.27 -0.99
C LEU A 22 9.85 4.59 -2.07
N GLN A 23 10.99 5.12 -1.68
CA GLN A 23 12.07 5.40 -2.60
C GLN A 23 12.60 4.14 -3.27
N ASP A 24 12.79 3.07 -2.49
CA ASP A 24 13.23 1.79 -3.02
C ASP A 24 12.24 1.21 -4.03
N ILE A 25 10.95 1.28 -3.72
CA ILE A 25 9.91 0.80 -4.62
C ILE A 25 9.94 1.61 -5.92
N ARG A 26 10.06 2.93 -5.83
CA ARG A 26 10.14 3.78 -7.01
C ARG A 26 11.38 3.45 -7.85
N ASN A 27 12.51 3.21 -7.21
CA ASN A 27 13.75 2.88 -7.92
C ASN A 27 13.68 1.54 -8.64
N GLN A 28 12.98 0.56 -8.03
CA GLN A 28 12.82 -0.75 -8.65
C GLN A 28 11.78 -0.75 -9.78
N PHE A 29 10.80 0.13 -9.72
CA PHE A 29 9.68 0.17 -10.66
C PHE A 29 9.56 1.55 -11.28
N LYS A 30 10.62 1.99 -11.94
CA LYS A 30 10.72 3.36 -12.47
C LYS A 30 9.64 3.70 -13.48
N ASP A 31 9.23 2.72 -14.28
CA ASP A 31 8.26 2.92 -15.34
C ASP A 31 6.84 2.55 -14.95
N SER A 32 6.65 2.12 -13.71
CA SER A 32 5.33 1.75 -13.21
C SER A 32 4.62 2.94 -12.62
N LYS A 33 3.28 2.88 -12.66
CA LYS A 33 2.47 3.87 -11.97
C LYS A 33 2.23 3.39 -10.54
N ILE A 34 2.58 4.21 -9.58
CA ILE A 34 2.53 3.86 -8.16
C ILE A 34 1.40 4.64 -7.49
N PHE A 35 0.47 3.88 -6.90
CA PHE A 35 -0.68 4.41 -6.17
C PHE A 35 -0.49 4.12 -4.69
N VAL A 36 -0.95 5.01 -3.83
CA VAL A 36 -1.02 4.73 -2.40
C VAL A 36 -2.48 4.78 -1.95
N LEU A 37 -2.89 3.76 -1.20
CA LEU A 37 -4.18 3.72 -0.52
C LEU A 37 -3.95 4.17 0.92
N THR A 38 -4.49 5.32 1.27
CA THR A 38 -4.29 5.92 2.59
C THR A 38 -5.58 6.56 3.10
N THR A 39 -5.56 7.09 4.32
CA THR A 39 -6.71 7.80 4.88
C THR A 39 -6.68 9.26 4.45
N PHE A 40 -7.83 9.91 4.54
CA PHE A 40 -7.97 11.32 4.18
C PHE A 40 -6.98 12.21 4.93
N LYS A 41 -6.69 11.86 6.18
CA LYS A 41 -5.76 12.63 7.02
C LYS A 41 -4.38 12.78 6.37
N PHE A 42 -3.91 11.77 5.65
CA PHE A 42 -2.57 11.76 5.08
C PHE A 42 -2.55 11.95 3.55
N LYS A 43 -3.70 12.24 2.96
CA LYS A 43 -3.82 12.41 1.52
C LYS A 43 -2.83 13.45 0.99
N ASN A 44 -2.82 14.64 1.59
CA ASN A 44 -1.96 15.72 1.11
C ASN A 44 -0.48 15.39 1.28
N LEU A 45 -0.13 14.66 2.34
CA LEU A 45 1.24 14.26 2.57
C LEU A 45 1.76 13.38 1.43
N PHE A 46 0.97 12.38 1.04
CA PHE A 46 1.36 11.49 -0.06
C PHE A 46 1.28 12.16 -1.42
N GLU A 47 0.35 13.10 -1.61
CA GLU A 47 0.28 13.85 -2.86
C GLU A 47 1.53 14.69 -3.10
N GLY A 48 2.18 15.13 -2.04
CA GLY A 48 3.44 15.85 -2.14
C GLY A 48 4.67 14.95 -2.27
N CYS A 49 4.49 13.63 -2.24
CA CYS A 49 5.60 12.69 -2.29
C CYS A 49 6.03 12.44 -3.75
N PRO A 50 7.33 12.65 -4.08
CA PRO A 50 7.79 12.48 -5.46
C PRO A 50 7.81 11.04 -5.94
N PHE A 51 7.67 10.07 -5.02
CA PHE A 51 7.70 8.65 -5.37
C PHE A 51 6.32 8.08 -5.69
N ILE A 52 5.26 8.83 -5.43
CA ILE A 52 3.87 8.40 -5.60
C ILE A 52 3.24 9.16 -6.77
N ASP A 53 2.55 8.43 -7.63
CA ASP A 53 1.88 9.04 -8.79
C ASP A 53 0.45 9.45 -8.46
N GLU A 54 -0.28 8.62 -7.70
CA GLU A 54 -1.66 8.91 -7.33
C GLU A 54 -1.99 8.43 -5.93
N VAL A 55 -2.94 9.11 -5.29
CA VAL A 55 -3.41 8.79 -3.96
C VAL A 55 -4.87 8.34 -4.04
N ILE A 56 -5.18 7.20 -3.45
CA ILE A 56 -6.55 6.70 -3.29
C ILE A 56 -6.91 6.82 -1.82
N VAL A 57 -8.03 7.47 -1.52
CA VAL A 57 -8.45 7.67 -0.14
C VAL A 57 -9.36 6.54 0.30
N ASP A 58 -9.00 5.88 1.40
CA ASP A 58 -9.83 4.90 2.07
C ASP A 58 -10.47 5.57 3.29
N LYS A 59 -11.77 5.70 3.28
CA LYS A 59 -12.51 6.32 4.38
C LYS A 59 -12.50 5.45 5.63
N ARG A 60 -12.07 4.19 5.51
CA ARG A 60 -12.00 3.23 6.61
C ARG A 60 -13.32 3.07 7.35
N LEU A 61 -14.41 3.07 6.59
CA LEU A 61 -15.72 2.82 7.17
C LEU A 61 -15.79 1.38 7.68
N PRO A 62 -16.67 1.11 8.67
CA PRO A 62 -16.76 -0.24 9.24
C PRO A 62 -17.02 -1.31 8.19
N ARG A 63 -16.50 -2.51 8.42
CA ARG A 63 -16.63 -3.61 7.46
C ARG A 63 -18.07 -4.08 7.26
N TRP A 64 -18.98 -3.74 8.15
CA TRP A 64 -20.40 -4.02 7.94
C TRP A 64 -21.04 -3.07 6.93
N ASN A 65 -20.36 -2.00 6.53
CA ASN A 65 -20.85 -1.11 5.48
C ASN A 65 -20.50 -1.71 4.12
N PHE A 66 -21.34 -2.64 3.67
CA PHE A 66 -21.08 -3.43 2.47
C PHE A 66 -21.03 -2.58 1.20
N PHE A 67 -21.86 -1.55 1.11
CA PHE A 67 -21.88 -0.70 -0.08
C PHE A 67 -20.54 -0.01 -0.28
N TYR A 68 -19.98 0.53 0.80
CA TYR A 68 -18.67 1.17 0.75
C TYR A 68 -17.58 0.17 0.35
N LEU A 69 -17.57 -1.00 0.99
CA LEU A 69 -16.56 -2.01 0.72
C LEU A 69 -16.63 -2.53 -0.71
N LEU A 70 -17.84 -2.79 -1.22
CA LEU A 70 -18.00 -3.23 -2.59
C LEU A 70 -17.51 -2.19 -3.58
N LYS A 71 -17.81 -0.93 -3.31
CA LYS A 71 -17.37 0.18 -4.17
C LYS A 71 -15.85 0.31 -4.15
N LEU A 72 -15.23 0.22 -2.98
CA LEU A 72 -13.77 0.27 -2.85
C LEU A 72 -13.12 -0.89 -3.58
N ILE A 73 -13.59 -2.11 -3.36
CA ILE A 73 -13.06 -3.31 -3.99
C ILE A 73 -13.16 -3.20 -5.51
N LYS A 74 -14.30 -2.78 -6.01
CA LYS A 74 -14.51 -2.62 -7.45
C LYS A 74 -13.56 -1.57 -8.03
N ASN A 75 -13.40 -0.45 -7.33
CA ASN A 75 -12.49 0.61 -7.75
C ASN A 75 -11.04 0.12 -7.82
N ILE A 76 -10.60 -0.57 -6.78
CA ILE A 76 -9.22 -1.11 -6.74
C ILE A 76 -9.00 -2.13 -7.85
N ARG A 77 -9.96 -3.02 -8.07
CA ARG A 77 -9.84 -4.02 -9.14
C ARG A 77 -9.79 -3.39 -10.52
N SER A 78 -10.45 -2.24 -10.71
CA SER A 78 -10.48 -1.58 -12.00
C SER A 78 -9.11 -1.08 -12.46
N PHE A 79 -8.19 -0.84 -11.53
CA PHE A 79 -6.83 -0.40 -11.86
C PHE A 79 -5.93 -1.53 -12.32
N ASN A 80 -6.32 -2.79 -12.13
CA ASN A 80 -5.54 -3.97 -12.51
C ASN A 80 -4.12 -3.93 -11.95
N PHE A 81 -4.01 -3.79 -10.63
CA PHE A 81 -2.72 -3.76 -9.96
C PHE A 81 -1.98 -5.08 -10.13
N ASP A 82 -0.72 -5.01 -10.48
CA ASP A 82 0.15 -6.18 -10.62
C ASP A 82 0.76 -6.61 -9.30
N ILE A 83 1.07 -5.64 -8.43
CA ILE A 83 1.71 -5.87 -7.15
C ILE A 83 1.07 -4.95 -6.12
N CYS A 84 0.91 -5.46 -4.90
CA CYS A 84 0.52 -4.66 -3.74
C CYS A 84 1.58 -4.79 -2.66
N PHE A 85 2.07 -3.66 -2.17
CA PHE A 85 2.94 -3.61 -1.01
C PHE A 85 2.12 -3.15 0.18
N ASP A 86 1.78 -4.06 1.07
CA ASP A 86 1.01 -3.78 2.28
C ASP A 86 1.97 -3.39 3.39
N LEU A 87 2.18 -2.10 3.56
CA LEU A 87 3.05 -1.57 4.60
C LEU A 87 2.30 -1.27 5.89
N GLN A 88 0.98 -1.42 5.88
CA GLN A 88 0.15 -1.24 7.07
C GLN A 88 0.06 -2.53 7.89
N ASN A 89 -0.14 -3.65 7.21
CA ASN A 89 -0.12 -4.98 7.82
C ASN A 89 -1.08 -5.09 9.00
N SER A 90 -2.35 -4.77 8.77
CA SER A 90 -3.40 -4.80 9.78
C SER A 90 -4.45 -5.86 9.45
N SER A 91 -5.40 -6.09 10.37
CA SER A 91 -6.52 -6.99 10.09
C SER A 91 -7.38 -6.47 8.93
N ARG A 92 -7.50 -5.15 8.80
CA ARG A 92 -8.25 -4.55 7.69
C ARG A 92 -7.54 -4.78 6.36
N THR A 93 -6.23 -4.62 6.30
CA THR A 93 -5.48 -4.87 5.07
C THR A 93 -5.45 -6.35 4.72
N ASN A 94 -5.49 -7.24 5.71
CA ASN A 94 -5.62 -8.66 5.48
C ASN A 94 -6.97 -8.99 4.81
N PHE A 95 -8.03 -8.31 5.25
CA PHE A 95 -9.34 -8.42 4.60
C PHE A 95 -9.26 -7.94 3.14
N TYR A 96 -8.57 -6.83 2.89
CA TYR A 96 -8.38 -6.31 1.55
C TYR A 96 -7.62 -7.30 0.66
N ARG A 97 -6.60 -7.94 1.23
CA ARG A 97 -5.81 -8.95 0.50
C ARG A 97 -6.70 -10.04 -0.08
N LYS A 98 -7.69 -10.49 0.69
CA LYS A 98 -8.61 -11.54 0.26
C LYS A 98 -9.56 -11.06 -0.84
N ASN A 99 -9.84 -9.77 -0.92
CA ASN A 99 -10.91 -9.24 -1.75
C ASN A 99 -10.44 -8.42 -2.94
N PHE A 100 -9.27 -7.80 -2.88
CA PHE A 100 -8.76 -6.99 -3.99
C PHE A 100 -8.28 -7.85 -5.16
N LYS A 101 -7.98 -9.11 -4.93
CA LYS A 101 -7.57 -10.07 -5.98
C LYS A 101 -6.31 -9.61 -6.72
N ILE A 102 -5.35 -9.08 -5.99
CA ILE A 102 -4.04 -8.73 -6.54
C ILE A 102 -3.14 -9.94 -6.39
N LYS A 103 -2.60 -10.42 -7.51
CA LYS A 103 -1.86 -11.67 -7.56
C LYS A 103 -0.62 -11.66 -6.67
N ASN A 104 0.14 -10.57 -6.72
CA ASN A 104 1.38 -10.46 -5.97
C ASN A 104 1.16 -9.50 -4.80
N TRP A 105 0.98 -10.06 -3.62
CA TRP A 105 0.74 -9.28 -2.40
C TRP A 105 1.92 -9.49 -1.46
N SER A 106 2.63 -8.41 -1.16
CA SER A 106 3.76 -8.44 -0.25
C SER A 106 3.46 -7.57 0.97
N SER A 107 3.61 -8.14 2.16
CA SER A 107 3.50 -7.37 3.38
C SER A 107 4.87 -7.32 4.05
N SER A 108 5.09 -6.32 4.90
CA SER A 108 6.35 -6.21 5.63
C SER A 108 6.58 -7.44 6.50
N LEU A 109 5.53 -7.95 7.13
CA LEU A 109 5.64 -9.16 7.94
C LEU A 109 6.01 -10.37 7.12
N THR A 110 5.34 -10.56 5.98
CA THR A 110 5.61 -11.70 5.09
C THR A 110 7.05 -11.65 4.57
N VAL A 111 7.49 -10.48 4.17
CA VAL A 111 8.86 -10.29 3.66
C VAL A 111 9.88 -10.62 4.74
N LEU A 112 9.67 -10.16 5.96
CA LEU A 112 10.58 -10.43 7.07
C LEU A 112 10.66 -11.93 7.40
N GLN A 113 9.56 -12.66 7.25
CA GLN A 113 9.53 -14.09 7.52
C GLN A 113 10.25 -14.91 6.46
N LYS A 114 10.20 -14.49 5.22
CA LYS A 114 10.73 -15.27 4.09
C LYS A 114 12.20 -15.02 3.80
N ASN A 115 12.77 -13.93 4.28
CA ASN A 115 14.05 -13.47 3.80
C ASN A 115 15.09 -13.46 4.90
N GLU A 116 16.21 -14.16 4.65
CA GLU A 116 17.34 -14.16 5.57
C GLU A 116 18.02 -12.81 5.67
N THR A 117 17.81 -11.94 4.69
CA THR A 117 18.32 -10.58 4.75
C THR A 117 17.33 -9.63 5.39
N LYS A 118 16.53 -10.14 6.31
CA LYS A 118 15.48 -9.37 6.97
C LYS A 118 15.97 -8.06 7.58
N ASN A 119 17.21 -8.02 8.06
CA ASN A 119 17.75 -6.80 8.62
C ASN A 119 17.85 -5.69 7.57
N ASN A 120 18.22 -6.05 6.36
CA ASN A 120 18.25 -5.09 5.25
C ASN A 120 16.85 -4.65 4.87
N LEU A 121 15.90 -5.59 4.88
CA LEU A 121 14.52 -5.28 4.60
C LEU A 121 13.92 -4.36 5.66
N ILE A 122 14.26 -4.59 6.94
CA ILE A 122 13.81 -3.71 8.02
C ILE A 122 14.29 -2.29 7.78
N ARG A 123 15.54 -2.12 7.38
CA ARG A 123 16.06 -0.79 7.06
C ARG A 123 15.34 -0.13 5.90
N LYS A 124 14.95 -0.92 4.90
CA LYS A 124 14.23 -0.40 3.73
C LYS A 124 12.79 -0.04 4.06
N VAL A 125 12.15 -0.84 4.91
CA VAL A 125 10.75 -0.62 5.27
C VAL A 125 10.61 0.45 6.34
N LEU A 126 11.55 0.55 7.23
CA LEU A 126 11.56 1.54 8.29
C LEU A 126 12.32 2.79 7.88
#